data_2994d59228961ffa81452efc3eab40e9
#
_entry.id   2994d59228961ffa81452efc3eab40e9
#
_cell.length_a   1.000
_cell.length_b   1.000
_cell.length_c   1.000
_cell.angle_alpha   90.00
_cell.angle_beta   90.00
_cell.angle_gamma   90.00
#
_symmetry.space_group_name_H-M   'P 1'
#
loop_
_entity.id
_entity.type
_entity.pdbx_description
1 polymer ?
#
loop_
_entity_poly.entity_id
_entity_poly.type
_entity_poly.pdbx_seq_one_letter_code
_entity_poly.pdbx_strand_id
1 'polypeptide(L)'
;MQYQHTQKGTLLRIALAMSIALCLVIAGKNGWNAPVSYGAVILLIVVLWLFGSLTVEVSGEELRHYFGPGFWKKTYLLQDIETSKQVRNSWIYGWGIRLTPFGWLYNVSGLDAVQIQLHSGKTFRIGTDDPKGLLKAVSQNIP
;
A
#
# COMPACT_ATOMS: atom_id res chain seq x y z
N MET A 1 -17.92 14.65 -4.23
CA MET A 1 -18.03 13.28 -4.78
C MET A 1 -17.17 12.36 -3.94
N GLN A 2 -17.70 11.25 -3.51
CA GLN A 2 -16.95 10.30 -2.72
C GLN A 2 -16.29 9.29 -3.67
N TYR A 3 -15.00 9.09 -3.53
CA TYR A 3 -14.23 8.07 -4.22
C TYR A 3 -13.66 7.12 -3.18
N GLN A 4 -13.84 5.84 -3.39
CA GLN A 4 -13.23 4.80 -2.57
C GLN A 4 -12.78 3.67 -3.49
N HIS A 5 -11.52 3.31 -3.37
CA HIS A 5 -10.96 2.20 -4.12
C HIS A 5 -10.00 1.39 -3.26
N THR A 6 -10.12 0.07 -3.34
CA THR A 6 -9.25 -0.86 -2.62
C THR A 6 -8.49 -1.71 -3.62
N GLN A 7 -7.19 -1.50 -3.70
CA GLN A 7 -6.28 -2.35 -4.44
C GLN A 7 -5.92 -3.58 -3.62
N LYS A 8 -6.09 -4.77 -4.19
CA LYS A 8 -5.63 -6.01 -3.59
C LYS A 8 -4.13 -6.18 -3.83
N GLY A 9 -3.38 -6.47 -2.78
CA GLY A 9 -1.95 -6.73 -2.86
C GLY A 9 -1.64 -8.11 -3.43
N THR A 10 -2.05 -8.38 -4.67
CA THR A 10 -1.93 -9.70 -5.29
C THR A 10 -0.50 -10.22 -5.29
N LEU A 11 0.47 -9.38 -5.68
CA LEU A 11 1.87 -9.76 -5.69
C LEU A 11 2.39 -10.07 -4.29
N LEU A 12 2.09 -9.21 -3.32
CA LEU A 12 2.47 -9.41 -1.92
C LEU A 12 1.82 -10.68 -1.35
N ARG A 13 0.55 -10.91 -1.67
CA ARG A 13 -0.19 -12.12 -1.26
C ARG A 13 0.46 -13.39 -1.79
N ILE A 14 0.84 -13.42 -3.06
CA ILE A 14 1.53 -14.56 -3.69
C ILE A 14 2.89 -14.79 -3.02
N ALA A 15 3.69 -13.73 -2.86
CA ALA A 15 5.01 -13.84 -2.24
C ALA A 15 4.93 -14.36 -0.80
N LEU A 16 3.99 -13.85 0.00
CA LEU A 16 3.79 -14.30 1.38
C LEU A 16 3.24 -15.73 1.45
N ALA A 17 2.32 -16.12 0.56
CA ALA A 17 1.82 -17.49 0.48
C ALA A 17 2.93 -18.49 0.14
N MET A 18 3.82 -18.14 -0.80
CA MET A 18 4.99 -18.97 -1.13
C MET A 18 5.96 -19.06 0.05
N SER A 19 6.17 -17.97 0.79
CA SER A 19 7.01 -17.97 1.99
C SER A 19 6.43 -18.85 3.10
N ILE A 20 5.13 -18.81 3.30
CA ILE A 20 4.42 -19.68 4.25
C ILE A 20 4.58 -21.13 3.85
N ALA A 21 4.35 -21.47 2.58
CA ALA A 21 4.51 -22.82 2.07
C ALA A 21 5.95 -23.33 2.28
N LEU A 22 6.95 -22.51 2.00
CA LEU A 22 8.36 -22.85 2.23
C LEU A 22 8.64 -23.10 3.72
N CYS A 23 8.14 -22.23 4.61
CA CYS A 23 8.28 -22.43 6.05
C CYS A 23 7.65 -23.75 6.52
N LEU A 24 6.49 -24.11 6.00
CA LEU A 24 5.81 -25.36 6.33
C LEU A 24 6.61 -26.58 5.85
N VAL A 25 7.20 -26.52 4.65
CA VAL A 25 8.06 -27.59 4.12
C VAL A 25 9.31 -27.78 4.98
N ILE A 26 9.96 -26.69 5.37
CA ILE A 26 11.15 -26.72 6.24
C ILE A 26 10.79 -27.28 7.61
N ALA A 27 9.67 -26.85 8.19
CA ALA A 27 9.18 -27.34 9.48
C ALA A 27 8.89 -28.85 9.42
N GLY A 28 8.28 -29.33 8.34
CA GLY A 28 8.00 -30.75 8.13
C GLY A 28 9.26 -31.61 8.04
N LYS A 29 10.35 -31.10 7.43
CA LYS A 29 11.62 -31.81 7.32
C LYS A 29 12.42 -31.84 8.64
N ASN A 30 12.34 -30.79 9.43
CA ASN A 30 13.12 -30.62 10.67
C ASN A 30 12.37 -31.01 11.95
N GLY A 31 11.14 -31.53 11.79
CA GLY A 31 10.21 -31.80 12.88
C GLY A 31 9.35 -30.62 13.27
N TRP A 32 8.07 -30.88 13.45
CA TRP A 32 7.05 -29.85 13.74
C TRP A 32 7.17 -29.20 15.12
N ASN A 33 8.15 -29.61 15.92
CA ASN A 33 8.34 -29.13 17.30
C ASN A 33 9.22 -27.87 17.40
N ALA A 34 9.59 -27.27 16.27
CA ALA A 34 10.38 -26.05 16.29
C ALA A 34 9.49 -24.81 16.47
N PRO A 35 9.47 -24.17 17.68
CA PRO A 35 8.62 -23.00 17.95
C PRO A 35 8.90 -21.83 16.99
N VAL A 36 10.13 -21.74 16.47
CA VAL A 36 10.56 -20.73 15.50
C VAL A 36 9.78 -20.84 14.19
N SER A 37 9.52 -22.05 13.71
CA SER A 37 8.75 -22.26 12.47
C SER A 37 7.30 -21.80 12.58
N TYR A 38 6.66 -22.08 13.70
CA TYR A 38 5.30 -21.61 13.96
C TYR A 38 5.25 -20.10 14.12
N GLY A 39 6.21 -19.51 14.84
CA GLY A 39 6.32 -18.07 14.99
C GLY A 39 6.50 -17.35 13.65
N ALA A 40 7.32 -17.89 12.76
CA ALA A 40 7.52 -17.35 11.42
C ALA A 40 6.23 -17.38 10.57
N VAL A 41 5.49 -18.51 10.60
CA VAL A 41 4.22 -18.64 9.86
C VAL A 41 3.19 -17.66 10.40
N ILE A 42 3.04 -17.55 11.72
CA ILE A 42 2.10 -16.61 12.34
C ILE A 42 2.46 -15.16 11.94
N LEU A 43 3.74 -14.80 11.99
CA LEU A 43 4.21 -13.47 11.59
C LEU A 43 3.85 -13.18 10.13
N LEU A 44 4.09 -14.12 9.22
CA LEU A 44 3.75 -13.95 7.79
C LEU A 44 2.24 -13.79 7.56
N ILE A 45 1.41 -14.53 8.31
CA ILE A 45 -0.05 -14.39 8.26
C ILE A 45 -0.47 -13.00 8.74
N VAL A 46 0.10 -12.50 9.84
CA VAL A 46 -0.18 -11.16 10.35
C VAL A 46 0.23 -10.10 9.34
N VAL A 47 1.42 -10.21 8.73
CA VAL A 47 1.87 -9.29 7.67
C VAL A 47 0.92 -9.32 6.48
N LEU A 48 0.48 -10.51 6.05
CA LEU A 48 -0.49 -10.65 4.95
C LEU A 48 -1.82 -9.97 5.29
N TRP A 49 -2.30 -10.09 6.50
CA TRP A 49 -3.53 -9.45 6.95
C TRP A 49 -3.40 -7.93 7.00
N LEU A 50 -2.29 -7.42 7.51
CA LEU A 50 -2.04 -5.98 7.63
C LEU A 50 -1.78 -5.30 6.28
N PHE A 51 -1.04 -5.94 5.38
CA PHE A 51 -0.57 -5.34 4.11
C PHE A 51 -1.20 -5.96 2.86
N GLY A 52 -2.18 -6.83 3.02
CA GLY A 52 -2.82 -7.53 1.90
C GLY A 52 -3.69 -6.67 0.99
N SER A 53 -3.94 -5.41 1.36
CA SER A 53 -4.69 -4.43 0.56
C SER A 53 -4.30 -3.01 0.92
N LEU A 54 -4.54 -2.09 -0.01
CA LEU A 54 -4.41 -0.65 0.19
C LEU A 54 -5.72 0.00 -0.24
N THR A 55 -6.37 0.68 0.68
CA THR A 55 -7.60 1.43 0.42
C THR A 55 -7.29 2.91 0.38
N VAL A 56 -7.85 3.60 -0.61
CA VAL A 56 -7.77 5.06 -0.78
C VAL A 56 -9.18 5.60 -0.83
N GLU A 57 -9.43 6.64 -0.06
CA GLU A 57 -10.71 7.33 0.02
C GLU A 57 -10.52 8.82 -0.20
N VAL A 58 -11.36 9.40 -1.06
CA VAL A 58 -11.46 10.86 -1.23
C VAL A 58 -12.90 11.23 -0.88
N SER A 59 -13.08 11.90 0.23
CA SER A 59 -14.42 12.29 0.67
C SER A 59 -14.42 13.65 1.36
N GLY A 60 -15.38 14.51 0.95
CA GLY A 60 -15.48 15.85 1.49
C GLY A 60 -14.20 16.64 1.26
N GLU A 61 -13.50 16.96 2.33
CA GLU A 61 -12.27 17.77 2.32
C GLU A 61 -11.00 16.96 2.55
N GLU A 62 -11.10 15.61 2.56
CA GLU A 62 -10.01 14.75 2.97
C GLU A 62 -9.68 13.66 1.95
N LEU A 63 -8.37 13.40 1.81
CA LEU A 63 -7.78 12.23 1.19
C LEU A 63 -7.24 11.32 2.28
N ARG A 64 -7.71 10.08 2.33
CA ARG A 64 -7.25 9.07 3.29
C ARG A 64 -6.71 7.86 2.56
N HIS A 65 -5.69 7.24 3.14
CA HIS A 65 -5.28 5.90 2.73
C HIS A 65 -4.88 5.06 3.94
N TYR A 66 -5.06 3.74 3.82
CA TYR A 66 -4.70 2.79 4.86
C TYR A 66 -4.51 1.39 4.28
N PHE A 67 -3.74 0.59 5.00
CA PHE A 67 -3.50 -0.80 4.65
C PHE A 67 -4.44 -1.74 5.42
N GLY A 68 -4.85 -2.85 4.76
CA GLY A 68 -5.65 -3.90 5.38
C GLY A 68 -6.86 -3.38 6.13
N PRO A 69 -7.03 -3.74 7.41
CA PRO A 69 -8.18 -3.35 8.21
C PRO A 69 -8.13 -1.90 8.75
N GLY A 70 -7.16 -1.09 8.34
CA GLY A 70 -6.96 0.28 8.83
C GLY A 70 -5.56 0.54 9.37
N PHE A 71 -4.61 -0.36 9.07
CA PHE A 71 -3.22 -0.21 9.49
C PHE A 71 -2.54 0.92 8.72
N TRP A 72 -1.68 1.67 9.42
CA TRP A 72 -0.93 2.80 8.89
C TRP A 72 -1.79 3.82 8.16
N LYS A 73 -2.89 4.22 8.78
CA LYS A 73 -3.81 5.20 8.23
C LYS A 73 -3.18 6.59 8.20
N LYS A 74 -3.26 7.25 7.05
CA LYS A 74 -2.87 8.65 6.85
C LYS A 74 -4.04 9.43 6.28
N THR A 75 -4.19 10.65 6.74
CA THR A 75 -5.22 11.60 6.28
C THR A 75 -4.55 12.91 5.90
N TYR A 76 -4.94 13.46 4.77
CA TYR A 76 -4.48 14.73 4.25
C TYR A 76 -5.69 15.59 3.90
N LEU A 77 -5.65 16.87 4.20
CA LEU A 77 -6.67 17.79 3.73
C LEU A 77 -6.45 18.09 2.25
N LEU A 78 -7.52 18.07 1.47
CA LEU A 78 -7.44 18.35 0.02
C LEU A 78 -6.97 19.78 -0.26
N GLN A 79 -7.29 20.73 0.60
CA GLN A 79 -6.79 22.11 0.54
C GLN A 79 -5.27 22.23 0.69
N ASP A 80 -4.61 21.25 1.32
CA ASP A 80 -3.15 21.23 1.49
C ASP A 80 -2.43 20.66 0.27
N ILE A 81 -3.17 20.10 -0.69
CA ILE A 81 -2.63 19.52 -1.92
C ILE A 81 -2.45 20.61 -2.97
N GLU A 82 -1.23 20.79 -3.41
CA GLU A 82 -0.87 21.73 -4.48
C GLU A 82 -1.08 21.11 -5.86
N THR A 83 -0.56 19.89 -6.05
CA THR A 83 -0.67 19.20 -7.35
C THR A 83 -0.80 17.70 -7.16
N SER A 84 -1.39 17.07 -8.17
CA SER A 84 -1.47 15.60 -8.28
C SER A 84 -1.18 15.17 -9.71
N LYS A 85 -0.46 14.07 -9.89
CA LYS A 85 -0.16 13.52 -11.21
C LYS A 85 -0.04 12.00 -11.19
N GLN A 86 -0.44 11.37 -12.28
CA GLN A 86 -0.18 9.95 -12.48
C GLN A 86 1.30 9.72 -12.74
N VAL A 87 1.87 8.73 -12.10
CA VAL A 87 3.26 8.32 -12.24
C VAL A 87 3.37 6.80 -12.30
N ARG A 88 4.51 6.32 -12.78
CA ARG A 88 4.86 4.91 -12.73
C ARG A 88 6.12 4.73 -11.89
N ASN A 89 6.04 3.90 -10.86
CA ASN A 89 7.17 3.60 -9.99
C ASN A 89 8.16 2.66 -10.69
N SER A 90 9.43 2.78 -10.35
CA SER A 90 10.41 1.76 -10.68
C SER A 90 10.19 0.53 -9.78
N TRP A 91 10.31 -0.67 -10.34
CA TRP A 91 10.22 -1.92 -9.60
C TRP A 91 11.24 -2.03 -8.45
N ILE A 92 12.35 -1.30 -8.54
CA ILE A 92 13.41 -1.26 -7.53
C ILE A 92 12.95 -0.74 -6.17
N TYR A 93 11.90 0.10 -6.14
CA TYR A 93 11.33 0.60 -4.89
C TYR A 93 10.51 -0.45 -4.14
N GLY A 94 10.10 -1.52 -4.84
CA GLY A 94 9.31 -2.60 -4.24
C GLY A 94 7.91 -2.18 -3.81
N TRP A 95 7.39 -2.89 -2.82
CA TRP A 95 6.02 -2.73 -2.31
C TRP A 95 6.03 -2.54 -0.79
N GLY A 96 4.91 -2.11 -0.24
CA GLY A 96 4.76 -1.73 1.16
C GLY A 96 4.91 -0.23 1.38
N ILE A 97 5.45 0.13 2.54
CA ILE A 97 5.75 1.51 2.91
C ILE A 97 7.23 1.73 2.69
N ARG A 98 7.58 2.59 1.74
CA ARG A 98 8.96 2.80 1.30
C ARG A 98 9.29 4.29 1.23
N LEU A 99 10.50 4.64 1.65
CA LEU A 99 11.05 5.97 1.41
C LEU A 99 11.80 5.95 0.07
N THR A 100 11.42 6.85 -0.83
CA THR A 100 11.99 7.00 -2.17
C THR A 100 12.54 8.42 -2.35
N PRO A 101 13.33 8.70 -3.41
CA PRO A 101 13.75 10.06 -3.74
C PRO A 101 12.58 11.03 -3.96
N PHE A 102 11.39 10.51 -4.24
CA PHE A 102 10.14 11.28 -4.44
C PHE A 102 9.26 11.37 -3.18
N GLY A 103 9.78 11.01 -2.02
CA GLY A 103 9.06 10.94 -0.77
C GLY A 103 8.53 9.52 -0.46
N TRP A 104 7.58 9.43 0.45
CA TRP A 104 7.00 8.16 0.84
C TRP A 104 6.18 7.53 -0.27
N LEU A 105 6.38 6.24 -0.48
CA LEU A 105 5.58 5.40 -1.37
C LEU A 105 4.77 4.41 -0.55
N TYR A 106 3.46 4.39 -0.79
CA TYR A 106 2.51 3.43 -0.20
C TYR A 106 1.98 2.56 -1.33
N ASN A 107 2.35 1.30 -1.38
CA ASN A 107 1.98 0.40 -2.47
C ASN A 107 1.81 -1.04 -1.99
N VAL A 108 0.91 -1.80 -2.61
CA VAL A 108 0.70 -3.23 -2.33
C VAL A 108 0.88 -4.11 -3.55
N SER A 109 0.75 -3.55 -4.76
CA SER A 109 0.87 -4.28 -6.02
C SER A 109 1.06 -3.33 -7.18
N GLY A 110 1.58 -3.82 -8.31
CA GLY A 110 1.76 -3.04 -9.53
C GLY A 110 2.78 -1.92 -9.41
N LEU A 111 2.86 -1.08 -10.44
CA LEU A 111 3.81 0.02 -10.53
C LEU A 111 3.13 1.38 -10.72
N ASP A 112 1.83 1.41 -11.03
CA ASP A 112 1.10 2.66 -11.22
C ASP A 112 0.79 3.32 -9.88
N ALA A 113 0.89 4.64 -9.85
CA ALA A 113 0.65 5.44 -8.66
C ALA A 113 0.17 6.85 -9.01
N VAL A 114 -0.38 7.52 -8.03
CA VAL A 114 -0.62 8.97 -8.07
C VAL A 114 0.37 9.63 -7.13
N GLN A 115 1.16 10.55 -7.66
CA GLN A 115 2.04 11.41 -6.88
C GLN A 115 1.28 12.65 -6.45
N ILE A 116 1.37 12.95 -5.18
CA ILE A 116 0.72 14.10 -4.54
C ILE A 116 1.81 14.99 -3.97
N GLN A 117 1.71 16.27 -4.27
CA GLN A 117 2.57 17.32 -3.72
C GLN A 117 1.71 18.22 -2.85
N LEU A 118 2.18 18.48 -1.64
CA LEU A 118 1.55 19.41 -0.70
C LEU A 118 2.14 20.81 -0.86
N HIS A 119 1.38 21.84 -0.52
CA HIS A 119 1.86 23.23 -0.47
C HIS A 119 3.09 23.41 0.43
N SER A 120 3.28 22.51 1.41
CA SER A 120 4.49 22.49 2.25
C SER A 120 5.76 22.03 1.52
N GLY A 121 5.66 21.58 0.26
CA GLY A 121 6.75 21.00 -0.51
C GLY A 121 6.93 19.50 -0.31
N LYS A 122 6.23 18.86 0.65
CA LYS A 122 6.26 17.41 0.85
C LYS A 122 5.58 16.70 -0.32
N THR A 123 6.19 15.61 -0.75
CA THR A 123 5.68 14.76 -1.82
C THR A 123 5.52 13.34 -1.33
N PHE A 124 4.49 12.64 -1.78
CA PHE A 124 4.30 11.21 -1.55
C PHE A 124 3.57 10.57 -2.72
N ARG A 125 3.63 9.24 -2.82
CA ARG A 125 2.98 8.46 -3.86
C ARG A 125 2.08 7.42 -3.26
N ILE A 126 0.89 7.27 -3.81
CA ILE A 126 -0.06 6.22 -3.47
C ILE A 126 -0.19 5.28 -4.67
N GLY A 127 0.23 4.03 -4.50
CA GLY A 127 0.06 2.98 -5.50
C GLY A 127 -1.41 2.64 -5.68
N THR A 128 -1.82 2.45 -6.91
CA THR A 128 -3.21 2.12 -7.24
C THR A 128 -3.29 1.43 -8.59
N ASP A 129 -4.24 0.52 -8.77
CA ASP A 129 -4.60 -0.07 -10.05
C ASP A 129 -5.70 0.74 -10.79
N ASP A 130 -6.19 1.84 -10.16
CA ASP A 130 -7.06 2.82 -10.78
C ASP A 130 -6.47 4.25 -10.69
N PRO A 131 -5.32 4.53 -11.33
CA PRO A 131 -4.65 5.82 -11.21
C PRO A 131 -5.47 6.97 -11.81
N LYS A 132 -6.26 6.70 -12.85
CA LYS A 132 -7.10 7.72 -13.49
C LYS A 132 -8.27 8.12 -12.61
N GLY A 133 -8.94 7.15 -11.96
CA GLY A 133 -10.03 7.40 -11.02
C GLY A 133 -9.57 8.18 -9.81
N LEU A 134 -8.46 7.77 -9.20
CA LEU A 134 -7.88 8.48 -8.05
C LEU A 134 -7.43 9.90 -8.43
N LEU A 135 -6.70 10.05 -9.55
CA LEU A 135 -6.26 11.36 -10.02
C LEU A 135 -7.45 12.30 -10.25
N LYS A 136 -8.49 11.83 -10.93
CA LYS A 136 -9.72 12.59 -11.17
C LYS A 136 -10.38 13.01 -9.84
N ALA A 137 -10.52 12.08 -8.90
CA ALA A 137 -11.14 12.35 -7.61
C ALA A 137 -10.37 13.40 -6.81
N VAL A 138 -9.05 13.35 -6.81
CA VAL A 138 -8.21 14.36 -6.14
C VAL A 138 -8.30 15.69 -6.86
N SER A 139 -8.07 15.72 -8.19
CA SER A 139 -8.01 16.96 -8.97
C SER A 139 -9.33 17.74 -9.00
N GLN A 140 -10.46 17.06 -8.90
CA GLN A 140 -11.79 17.72 -8.87
C GLN A 140 -12.12 18.36 -7.52
N ASN A 141 -11.39 18.03 -6.46
CA ASN A 141 -11.64 18.48 -5.11
C ASN A 141 -10.50 19.33 -4.52
N ILE A 142 -9.45 19.58 -5.31
CA ILE A 142 -8.44 20.60 -4.98
C ILE A 142 -9.06 21.98 -5.30
N PRO A 143 -8.94 22.97 -4.37
CA PRO A 143 -9.47 24.31 -4.59
C PRO A 143 -8.80 25.06 -5.74
#